data_e978e828c6037815c030e74f9a1a551e
#
_entry.id   e978e828c6037815c030e74f9a1a551e
#
_cell.length_a   1.000
_cell.length_b   1.000
_cell.length_c   1.000
_cell.angle_alpha   90.00
_cell.angle_beta   90.00
_cell.angle_gamma   90.00
#
_symmetry.space_group_name_H-M   'P 1'
#
loop_
_entity.id
_entity.type
_entity.pdbx_description
1 polymer ?
#
loop_
_entity_poly.entity_id
_entity_poly.type
_entity_poly.pdbx_seq_one_letter_code
_entity_poly.pdbx_strand_id
1 'polypeptide(L)'
;MRPAADITLGGRYTLTERIAIGGMGEVWKARDKVLGRIVAVKILKEEYTGDPGFLERFRAEARNTALLNHPGVANVFDYGEEDNSAYLVMELVPGSPLSSIIEREGTLPPDRVLNFIAQTARALAAAHSQGLVHRDVKPGNLIITPDDRVKVTDFGIARLANQVPLTATGQV
;
A
#
# COMPACT_ATOMS: atom_id res chain seq x y z
N MET A 1 0.09 -17.82 -7.43
CA MET A 1 -0.91 -17.37 -8.45
C MET A 1 -0.38 -16.17 -9.22
N ARG A 2 -0.47 -16.13 -10.56
CA ARG A 2 -0.17 -14.91 -11.34
C ARG A 2 -1.40 -14.03 -11.37
N PRO A 3 -1.35 -12.81 -10.83
CA PRO A 3 -2.48 -11.89 -10.92
C PRO A 3 -2.76 -11.48 -12.37
N ALA A 4 -4.03 -11.47 -12.76
CA ALA A 4 -4.52 -11.07 -14.08
C ALA A 4 -5.92 -10.45 -13.94
N ALA A 5 -6.34 -9.69 -14.95
CA ALA A 5 -7.71 -9.19 -15.01
C ALA A 5 -8.72 -10.36 -14.95
N ASP A 6 -9.88 -10.08 -14.38
CA ASP A 6 -11.00 -11.03 -14.17
C ASP A 6 -10.77 -12.14 -13.14
N ILE A 7 -9.57 -12.23 -12.53
CA ILE A 7 -9.35 -13.09 -11.36
C ILE A 7 -10.11 -12.52 -10.16
N THR A 8 -10.80 -13.39 -9.43
CA THR A 8 -11.50 -13.03 -8.20
C THR A 8 -10.80 -13.63 -7.00
N LEU A 9 -10.32 -12.77 -6.10
CA LEU A 9 -9.68 -13.15 -4.85
C LEU A 9 -10.70 -13.30 -3.72
N GLY A 10 -10.56 -14.36 -2.92
CA GLY A 10 -11.45 -14.66 -1.81
C GLY A 10 -12.94 -14.75 -2.20
N GLY A 11 -13.24 -15.06 -3.45
CA GLY A 11 -14.60 -15.04 -3.97
C GLY A 11 -15.29 -13.67 -3.99
N ARG A 12 -14.56 -12.61 -3.66
CA ARG A 12 -15.12 -11.27 -3.42
C ARG A 12 -14.54 -10.16 -4.27
N TYR A 13 -13.21 -10.13 -4.46
CA TYR A 13 -12.51 -9.01 -5.11
C TYR A 13 -12.10 -9.40 -6.52
N THR A 14 -12.78 -8.89 -7.54
CA THR A 14 -12.45 -9.14 -8.95
C THR A 14 -11.47 -8.10 -9.45
N LEU A 15 -10.28 -8.53 -9.84
CA LEU A 15 -9.24 -7.67 -10.39
C LEU A 15 -9.68 -7.12 -11.74
N THR A 16 -9.47 -5.84 -11.98
CA THR A 16 -9.86 -5.17 -13.23
C THR A 16 -8.68 -4.59 -13.99
N GLU A 17 -7.82 -3.86 -13.30
CA GLU A 17 -6.71 -3.14 -13.93
C GLU A 17 -5.51 -3.12 -12.99
N ARG A 18 -4.31 -3.38 -13.51
CA ARG A 18 -3.07 -3.22 -12.75
C ARG A 18 -2.64 -1.77 -12.74
N ILE A 19 -2.51 -1.17 -11.57
CA ILE A 19 -2.16 0.23 -11.39
C ILE A 19 -0.70 0.47 -11.01
N ALA A 20 -0.02 -0.50 -10.40
CA ALA A 20 1.39 -0.36 -10.05
C ALA A 20 2.09 -1.72 -9.92
N ILE A 21 3.41 -1.71 -10.15
CA ILE A 21 4.32 -2.82 -9.85
C ILE A 21 5.41 -2.28 -8.93
N GLY A 22 5.64 -2.96 -7.82
CA GLY A 22 6.68 -2.61 -6.86
C GLY A 22 7.59 -3.79 -6.51
N GLY A 23 8.56 -3.53 -5.64
CA GLY A 23 9.50 -4.55 -5.15
C GLY A 23 8.81 -5.74 -4.49
N MET A 24 7.74 -5.51 -3.73
CA MET A 24 7.04 -6.52 -2.94
C MET A 24 5.85 -7.18 -3.66
N GLY A 25 5.34 -6.57 -4.72
CA GLY A 25 4.16 -7.09 -5.39
C GLY A 25 3.55 -6.13 -6.39
N GLU A 26 2.33 -6.40 -6.72
CA GLU A 26 1.54 -5.62 -7.67
C GLU A 26 0.33 -4.99 -6.96
N VAL A 27 -0.06 -3.80 -7.39
CA VAL A 27 -1.29 -3.15 -6.94
C VAL A 27 -2.29 -3.15 -8.09
N TRP A 28 -3.47 -3.65 -7.81
CA TRP A 28 -4.56 -3.77 -8.75
C TRP A 28 -5.77 -2.98 -8.30
N LYS A 29 -6.48 -2.41 -9.25
CA LYS A 29 -7.85 -1.96 -9.07
C LYS A 29 -8.75 -3.18 -9.09
N ALA A 30 -9.69 -3.26 -8.16
CA ALA A 30 -10.60 -4.39 -8.06
C ALA A 30 -12.02 -3.94 -7.71
N ARG A 31 -12.98 -4.76 -8.07
CA ARG A 31 -14.38 -4.59 -7.69
C ARG A 31 -14.70 -5.48 -6.48
N ASP A 32 -15.09 -4.87 -5.38
CA ASP A 32 -15.69 -5.57 -4.24
C ASP A 32 -17.14 -5.92 -4.58
N LYS A 33 -17.42 -7.19 -4.83
CA LYS A 33 -18.76 -7.66 -5.24
C LYS A 33 -19.79 -7.58 -4.10
N VAL A 34 -19.34 -7.61 -2.85
CA VAL A 34 -20.21 -7.61 -1.67
C VAL A 34 -20.71 -6.20 -1.36
N LEU A 35 -19.81 -5.22 -1.36
CA LEU A 35 -20.15 -3.83 -1.02
C LEU A 35 -20.39 -2.96 -2.26
N GLY A 36 -20.21 -3.50 -3.48
CA GLY A 36 -20.46 -2.78 -4.72
C GLY A 36 -19.53 -1.58 -4.96
N ARG A 37 -18.31 -1.62 -4.43
CA ARG A 37 -17.35 -0.51 -4.53
C ARG A 37 -16.06 -0.93 -5.22
N ILE A 38 -15.31 0.06 -5.68
CA ILE A 38 -13.96 -0.14 -6.22
C ILE A 38 -12.93 0.03 -5.10
N VAL A 39 -11.96 -0.86 -5.07
CA VAL A 39 -10.89 -0.90 -4.08
C VAL A 39 -9.53 -1.07 -4.76
N ALA A 40 -8.45 -0.81 -4.03
CA ALA A 40 -7.10 -1.22 -4.42
C ALA A 40 -6.75 -2.55 -3.74
N VAL A 41 -6.10 -3.44 -4.46
CA VAL A 41 -5.63 -4.72 -3.92
C VAL A 41 -4.14 -4.84 -4.19
N LYS A 42 -3.35 -4.93 -3.12
CA LYS A 42 -1.93 -5.22 -3.20
C LYS A 42 -1.71 -6.71 -3.05
N ILE A 43 -1.13 -7.34 -4.08
CA ILE A 43 -0.85 -8.77 -4.13
C ILE A 43 0.65 -8.96 -3.98
N LEU A 44 1.05 -9.73 -2.97
CA LEU A 44 2.47 -10.01 -2.69
C LEU A 44 3.04 -11.00 -3.71
N LYS A 45 4.33 -10.83 -4.01
CA LYS A 45 5.10 -11.82 -4.79
C LYS A 45 5.24 -13.13 -4.02
N GLU A 46 5.28 -14.24 -4.74
CA GLU A 46 5.41 -15.59 -4.17
C GLU A 46 6.66 -15.78 -3.30
N GLU A 47 7.76 -15.08 -3.60
CA GLU A 47 8.99 -15.12 -2.80
C GLU A 47 8.79 -14.69 -1.35
N TYR A 48 7.81 -13.79 -1.08
CA TYR A 48 7.48 -13.35 0.28
C TYR A 48 6.46 -14.27 0.95
N THR A 49 5.58 -14.89 0.19
CA THR A 49 4.54 -15.76 0.74
C THR A 49 5.06 -17.14 1.13
N GLY A 50 6.23 -17.52 0.65
CA GLY A 50 6.92 -18.75 1.05
C GLY A 50 7.55 -18.70 2.44
N ASP A 51 7.65 -17.53 3.07
CA ASP A 51 8.16 -17.35 4.43
C ASP A 51 7.01 -17.17 5.44
N PRO A 52 6.71 -18.18 6.28
CA PRO A 52 5.63 -18.08 7.28
C PRO A 52 5.84 -16.92 8.27
N GLY A 53 7.08 -16.65 8.66
CA GLY A 53 7.41 -15.53 9.54
C GLY A 53 7.13 -14.18 8.89
N PHE A 54 7.36 -14.06 7.60
CA PHE A 54 7.00 -12.85 6.84
C PHE A 54 5.48 -12.65 6.83
N LEU A 55 4.72 -13.69 6.49
CA LEU A 55 3.25 -13.61 6.43
C LEU A 55 2.63 -13.23 7.78
N GLU A 56 3.14 -13.79 8.87
CA GLU A 56 2.66 -13.45 10.22
C GLU A 56 2.88 -11.96 10.53
N ARG A 57 4.07 -11.44 10.25
CA ARG A 57 4.38 -10.01 10.43
C ARG A 57 3.54 -9.13 9.50
N PHE A 58 3.38 -9.51 8.26
CA PHE A 58 2.55 -8.79 7.29
C PHE A 58 1.08 -8.71 7.74
N ARG A 59 0.54 -9.83 8.24
CA ARG A 59 -0.80 -9.88 8.81
C ARG A 59 -0.94 -8.99 10.05
N ALA A 60 0.06 -8.97 10.93
CA ALA A 60 0.07 -8.11 12.12
C ALA A 60 0.10 -6.62 11.73
N GLU A 61 0.95 -6.22 10.77
CA GLU A 61 0.99 -4.85 10.26
C GLU A 61 -0.30 -4.44 9.56
N ALA A 62 -0.91 -5.35 8.80
CA ALA A 62 -2.22 -5.11 8.18
C ALA A 62 -3.31 -4.82 9.24
N ARG A 63 -3.34 -5.60 10.31
CA ARG A 63 -4.26 -5.38 11.45
C ARG A 63 -4.03 -4.04 12.13
N ASN A 64 -2.78 -3.69 12.40
CA ASN A 64 -2.44 -2.42 13.05
C ASN A 64 -2.82 -1.23 12.18
N THR A 65 -2.56 -1.31 10.88
CA THR A 65 -2.94 -0.27 9.92
C THR A 65 -4.45 -0.17 9.76
N ALA A 66 -5.17 -1.28 9.79
CA ALA A 66 -6.63 -1.30 9.68
C ALA A 66 -7.33 -0.59 10.85
N LEU A 67 -6.69 -0.54 12.03
CA LEU A 67 -7.19 0.18 13.21
C LEU A 67 -6.94 1.69 13.12
N LEU A 68 -6.06 2.14 12.25
CA LEU A 68 -5.75 3.56 12.08
C LEU A 68 -6.84 4.22 11.22
N ASN A 69 -7.57 5.16 11.82
CA ASN A 69 -8.60 5.94 11.14
C ASN A 69 -8.21 7.42 11.17
N HIS A 70 -7.72 7.91 10.03
CA HIS A 70 -7.35 9.31 9.84
C HIS A 70 -7.59 9.72 8.38
N PRO A 71 -8.13 10.91 8.09
CA PRO A 71 -8.41 11.33 6.72
C PRO A 71 -7.17 11.41 5.82
N GLY A 72 -5.98 11.57 6.39
CA GLY A 72 -4.70 11.58 5.69
C GLY A 72 -4.05 10.21 5.48
N VAL A 73 -4.73 9.12 5.81
CA VAL A 73 -4.24 7.74 5.65
C VAL A 73 -5.20 6.94 4.78
N ALA A 74 -4.67 6.23 3.79
CA ALA A 74 -5.46 5.28 3.02
C ALA A 74 -5.88 4.10 3.92
N ASN A 75 -7.18 3.84 4.00
CA ASN A 75 -7.73 2.79 4.87
C ASN A 75 -7.38 1.40 4.36
N VAL A 76 -7.05 0.50 5.28
CA VAL A 76 -6.99 -0.95 5.03
C VAL A 76 -8.36 -1.54 5.36
N PHE A 77 -8.94 -2.27 4.40
CA PHE A 77 -10.28 -2.83 4.51
C PHE A 77 -10.31 -4.31 4.80
N ASP A 78 -9.34 -5.06 4.24
CA ASP A 78 -9.36 -6.53 4.34
C ASP A 78 -7.97 -7.11 4.05
N TYR A 79 -7.78 -8.35 4.45
CA TYR A 79 -6.58 -9.14 4.20
C TYR A 79 -7.01 -10.56 3.84
N GLY A 80 -6.32 -11.19 2.89
CA GLY A 80 -6.58 -12.59 2.55
C GLY A 80 -5.35 -13.33 2.08
N GLU A 81 -5.45 -14.63 2.13
CA GLU A 81 -4.46 -15.58 1.61
C GLU A 81 -5.19 -16.61 0.75
N GLU A 82 -4.71 -16.84 -0.46
CA GLU A 82 -5.28 -17.78 -1.41
C GLU A 82 -4.20 -18.22 -2.41
N ASP A 83 -4.17 -19.51 -2.73
CA ASP A 83 -3.27 -20.10 -3.74
C ASP A 83 -1.79 -19.68 -3.60
N ASN A 84 -1.24 -19.74 -2.40
CA ASN A 84 0.12 -19.29 -2.06
C ASN A 84 0.38 -17.80 -2.33
N SER A 85 -0.66 -17.00 -2.43
CA SER A 85 -0.60 -15.54 -2.51
C SER A 85 -1.22 -14.92 -1.27
N ALA A 86 -0.67 -13.79 -0.84
CA ALA A 86 -1.29 -12.95 0.17
C ALA A 86 -1.64 -11.61 -0.45
N TYR A 87 -2.76 -11.05 -0.05
CA TYR A 87 -3.22 -9.77 -0.57
C TYR A 87 -3.81 -8.87 0.52
N LEU A 88 -3.66 -7.58 0.31
CA LEU A 88 -4.19 -6.54 1.17
C LEU A 88 -5.19 -5.70 0.37
N VAL A 89 -6.40 -5.56 0.88
CA VAL A 89 -7.44 -4.73 0.28
C VAL A 89 -7.45 -3.38 0.98
N MET A 90 -7.39 -2.31 0.21
CA MET A 90 -7.29 -0.97 0.73
C MET A 90 -8.13 0.02 -0.07
N GLU A 91 -8.28 1.21 0.49
CA GLU A 91 -8.91 2.33 -0.18
C GLU A 91 -8.20 2.63 -1.50
N LEU A 92 -8.97 2.70 -2.59
CA LEU A 92 -8.49 3.28 -3.83
C LEU A 92 -8.63 4.79 -3.76
N VAL A 93 -7.52 5.47 -3.53
CA VAL A 93 -7.49 6.93 -3.45
C VAL A 93 -7.55 7.54 -4.85
N PRO A 94 -8.54 8.40 -5.16
CA PRO A 94 -8.56 9.11 -6.43
C PRO A 94 -7.48 10.18 -6.46
N GLY A 95 -6.42 9.95 -7.23
CA GLY A 95 -5.28 10.86 -7.32
C GLY A 95 -4.06 10.20 -7.90
N SER A 96 -2.93 10.87 -7.76
CA SER A 96 -1.64 10.42 -8.28
C SER A 96 -0.58 10.44 -7.18
N PRO A 97 0.40 9.52 -7.20
CA PRO A 97 1.55 9.61 -6.31
C PRO A 97 2.27 10.95 -6.51
N LEU A 98 2.74 11.55 -5.43
CA LEU A 98 3.51 12.80 -5.50
C LEU A 98 4.75 12.67 -6.39
N SER A 99 5.36 11.49 -6.44
CA SER A 99 6.46 11.18 -7.37
C SER A 99 6.08 11.43 -8.83
N SER A 100 4.89 11.00 -9.25
CA SER A 100 4.41 11.22 -10.62
C SER A 100 4.11 12.70 -10.90
N ILE A 101 3.62 13.44 -9.91
CA ILE A 101 3.39 14.88 -10.03
C ILE A 101 4.71 15.63 -10.16
N ILE A 102 5.72 15.30 -9.40
CA ILE A 102 7.06 15.89 -9.48
C ILE A 102 7.69 15.58 -10.84
N GLU A 103 7.55 14.36 -11.33
CA GLU A 103 8.08 13.94 -12.62
C GLU A 103 7.44 14.72 -13.77
N ARG A 104 6.13 14.99 -13.71
CA ARG A 104 5.38 15.71 -14.73
C ARG A 104 5.56 17.23 -14.65
N GLU A 105 5.55 17.80 -13.45
CA GLU A 105 5.53 19.25 -13.24
C GLU A 105 6.91 19.83 -12.87
N GLY A 106 7.88 18.99 -12.46
CA GLY A 106 9.18 19.42 -11.99
C GLY A 106 9.09 20.08 -10.61
N THR A 107 9.60 21.29 -10.46
CA THR A 107 9.55 22.05 -9.19
C THR A 107 8.12 22.51 -8.89
N LEU A 108 7.65 22.19 -7.70
CA LEU A 108 6.34 22.63 -7.21
C LEU A 108 6.45 23.96 -6.46
N PRO A 109 5.39 24.79 -6.45
CA PRO A 109 5.35 26.02 -5.65
C PRO A 109 5.60 25.70 -4.15
N PRO A 110 6.39 26.51 -3.42
CA PRO A 110 6.69 26.27 -2.00
C PRO A 110 5.47 26.12 -1.12
N ASP A 111 4.43 26.92 -1.32
CA ASP A 111 3.20 26.86 -0.53
C ASP A 111 2.47 25.52 -0.71
N ARG A 112 2.47 25.00 -1.92
CA ARG A 112 1.87 23.69 -2.22
C ARG A 112 2.64 22.56 -1.54
N VAL A 113 3.98 22.59 -1.58
CA VAL A 113 4.85 21.62 -0.91
C VAL A 113 4.65 21.68 0.61
N LEU A 114 4.61 22.86 1.21
CA LEU A 114 4.37 23.03 2.64
C LEU A 114 3.01 22.48 3.07
N ASN A 115 1.98 22.68 2.25
CA ASN A 115 0.66 22.10 2.48
C ASN A 115 0.71 20.55 2.48
N PHE A 116 1.40 19.94 1.54
CA PHE A 116 1.56 18.49 1.49
C PHE A 116 2.33 17.94 2.69
N ILE A 117 3.41 18.61 3.09
CA ILE A 117 4.21 18.22 4.25
C ILE A 117 3.40 18.33 5.53
N ALA A 118 2.64 19.41 5.71
CA ALA A 118 1.80 19.61 6.88
C ALA A 118 0.72 18.51 7.01
N GLN A 119 0.07 18.16 5.92
CA GLN A 119 -0.91 17.06 5.90
C GLN A 119 -0.25 15.71 6.21
N THR A 120 0.90 15.43 5.60
CA THR A 120 1.68 14.20 5.85
C THR A 120 2.08 14.11 7.33
N ALA A 121 2.59 15.19 7.91
CA ALA A 121 2.98 15.23 9.31
C ALA A 121 1.80 14.94 10.25
N ARG A 122 0.61 15.47 9.97
CA ARG A 122 -0.60 15.18 10.76
C ARG A 122 -1.01 13.70 10.67
N ALA A 123 -0.95 13.12 9.48
CA ALA A 123 -1.24 11.70 9.28
C ALA A 123 -0.23 10.81 10.02
N LEU A 124 1.06 11.13 9.95
CA LEU A 124 2.11 10.41 10.68
C LEU A 124 1.95 10.56 12.19
N ALA A 125 1.58 11.73 12.69
CA ALA A 125 1.34 11.95 14.11
C ALA A 125 0.18 11.07 14.62
N ALA A 126 -0.90 10.92 13.86
CA ALA A 126 -2.00 10.03 14.18
C ALA A 126 -1.54 8.56 14.24
N ALA A 127 -0.70 8.12 13.30
CA ALA A 127 -0.12 6.78 13.31
C ALA A 127 0.80 6.57 14.52
N HIS A 128 1.67 7.51 14.81
CA HIS A 128 2.62 7.44 15.92
C HIS A 128 1.89 7.38 17.27
N SER A 129 0.77 8.07 17.44
CA SER A 129 -0.03 8.00 18.67
C SER A 129 -0.59 6.60 18.95
N GLN A 130 -0.69 5.74 17.93
CA GLN A 130 -1.09 4.34 18.03
C GLN A 130 0.10 3.37 18.00
N GLY A 131 1.33 3.88 18.08
CA GLY A 131 2.54 3.07 18.03
C GLY A 131 2.92 2.55 16.63
N LEU A 132 2.27 3.05 15.57
CA LEU A 132 2.53 2.67 14.20
C LEU A 132 3.52 3.63 13.55
N VAL A 133 4.65 3.12 13.07
CA VAL A 133 5.69 3.88 12.37
C VAL A 133 5.70 3.49 10.90
N HIS A 134 5.68 4.47 9.99
CA HIS A 134 5.61 4.21 8.54
C HIS A 134 6.86 3.53 7.98
N ARG A 135 8.04 4.10 8.25
CA ARG A 135 9.39 3.61 7.88
C ARG A 135 9.77 3.71 6.40
N ASP A 136 8.89 4.18 5.54
CA ASP A 136 9.17 4.36 4.11
C ASP A 136 8.44 5.59 3.55
N VAL A 137 8.52 6.72 4.24
CA VAL A 137 7.92 7.98 3.78
C VAL A 137 8.71 8.49 2.58
N LYS A 138 8.04 8.55 1.45
CA LYS A 138 8.60 9.01 0.18
C LYS A 138 7.48 9.50 -0.75
N PRO A 139 7.78 10.29 -1.79
CA PRO A 139 6.75 10.79 -2.71
C PRO A 139 5.89 9.71 -3.37
N GLY A 140 6.43 8.52 -3.60
CA GLY A 140 5.68 7.38 -4.15
C GLY A 140 4.60 6.83 -3.22
N ASN A 141 4.71 7.07 -1.91
CA ASN A 141 3.75 6.63 -0.89
C ASN A 141 2.80 7.75 -0.40
N LEU A 142 2.82 8.90 -1.07
CA LEU A 142 1.92 10.01 -0.82
C LEU A 142 1.02 10.20 -2.03
N ILE A 143 -0.25 9.82 -1.93
CA ILE A 143 -1.22 10.02 -3.01
C ILE A 143 -1.85 11.40 -2.85
N ILE A 144 -1.79 12.21 -3.90
CA ILE A 144 -2.34 13.55 -3.94
C ILE A 144 -3.64 13.53 -4.72
N THR A 145 -4.73 13.91 -4.08
CA THR A 145 -6.04 14.01 -4.70
C THR A 145 -6.15 15.27 -5.57
N PRO A 146 -7.16 15.37 -6.46
CA PRO A 146 -7.32 16.56 -7.30
C PRO A 146 -7.51 17.87 -6.53
N ASP A 147 -7.99 17.81 -5.28
CA ASP A 147 -8.14 18.96 -4.38
C ASP A 147 -6.94 19.15 -3.41
N ASP A 148 -5.78 18.65 -3.79
CA ASP A 148 -4.52 18.76 -3.03
C ASP A 148 -4.57 18.20 -1.60
N ARG A 149 -5.35 17.16 -1.38
CA ARG A 149 -5.32 16.36 -0.15
C ARG A 149 -4.29 15.24 -0.26
N VAL A 150 -3.61 14.97 0.84
CA VAL A 150 -2.62 13.89 0.93
C VAL A 150 -3.24 12.68 1.60
N LYS A 151 -3.06 11.51 0.99
CA LYS A 151 -3.28 10.21 1.62
C LYS A 151 -1.97 9.43 1.67
N VAL A 152 -1.52 9.10 2.87
CA VAL A 152 -0.33 8.28 3.09
C VAL A 152 -0.69 6.82 2.91
N THR A 153 0.10 6.09 2.14
CA THR A 153 -0.09 4.66 1.84
C THR A 153 1.10 3.83 2.30
N ASP A 154 0.95 2.51 2.34
CA ASP A 154 2.02 1.53 2.56
C ASP A 154 2.73 1.65 3.94
N PHE A 155 1.96 1.86 5.02
CA PHE A 155 2.48 1.82 6.38
C PHE A 155 3.14 0.48 6.72
N GLY A 156 4.37 0.52 7.26
CA GLY A 156 5.06 -0.60 7.88
C GLY A 156 5.52 -1.72 6.94
N ILE A 157 5.04 -1.78 5.71
CA ILE A 157 5.24 -2.89 4.78
C ILE A 157 6.70 -3.00 4.33
N ALA A 158 7.41 -1.89 4.14
CA ALA A 158 8.79 -1.88 3.67
C ALA A 158 9.78 -2.53 4.66
N ARG A 159 9.51 -2.45 5.98
CA ARG A 159 10.35 -3.10 7.00
C ARG A 159 10.36 -4.62 6.84
N LEU A 160 9.25 -5.18 6.41
CA LEU A 160 9.12 -6.63 6.28
C LEU A 160 9.99 -7.16 5.15
N ALA A 161 10.10 -6.43 4.04
CA ALA A 161 10.96 -6.79 2.92
C ALA A 161 12.45 -6.79 3.29
N ASN A 162 12.88 -5.83 4.13
CA ASN A 162 14.28 -5.72 4.56
C ASN A 162 14.67 -6.77 5.63
N GLN A 163 13.71 -7.49 6.20
CA GLN A 163 13.93 -8.53 7.21
C GLN A 163 13.93 -9.95 6.63
N VAL A 164 13.57 -10.11 5.37
CA VAL A 164 13.79 -11.39 4.67
C VAL A 164 15.28 -11.53 4.47
N PRO A 165 15.96 -12.52 5.08
CA PRO A 165 17.35 -12.78 4.76
C PRO A 165 17.40 -13.02 3.25
N LEU A 166 18.20 -12.26 2.54
CA LEU A 166 18.69 -12.65 1.22
C LEU A 166 19.44 -13.96 1.48
N THR A 167 18.71 -15.07 1.40
CA THR A 167 19.34 -16.37 1.51
C THR A 167 20.43 -16.41 0.45
N ALA A 168 21.62 -16.43 0.97
CA ALA A 168 22.86 -16.74 0.33
C ALA A 168 22.68 -17.55 -0.97
N THR A 169 22.79 -16.87 -2.07
CA THR A 169 23.48 -17.39 -3.22
C THR A 169 24.84 -16.68 -3.26
N GLY A 170 25.56 -16.83 -2.16
CA GLY A 170 26.97 -16.64 -2.09
C GLY A 170 27.60 -18.00 -2.26
N GLN A 171 27.88 -18.39 -3.46
CA GLN A 171 29.00 -19.31 -3.70
C GLN A 171 30.12 -18.52 -4.35
N VAL A 172 31.18 -18.42 -3.55
CA VAL A 172 32.62 -18.43 -3.85
C VAL A 172 33.01 -17.90 -5.22
#